data_e5aef9f4a9128bdc400cf08e790dc087
#
_entry.id   e5aef9f4a9128bdc400cf08e790dc087
#
_cell.length_a   1.000
_cell.length_b   1.000
_cell.length_c   1.000
_cell.angle_alpha   90.00
_cell.angle_beta   90.00
_cell.angle_gamma   90.00
#
_symmetry.space_group_name_H-M   'P 1'
#
loop_
_entity.id
_entity.type
_entity.pdbx_description
1 polymer ?
#
loop_
_entity_poly.entity_id
_entity_poly.type
_entity_poly.pdbx_seq_one_letter_code
_entity_poly.pdbx_strand_id
1 'polypeptide(L)'
;MNIPNTLTLIRFVLIPVFVYSFFYIYNGNIYAAAVFLISGLTDVLDGYIARHYNQITKVGILMDPLADKLMIITVLLSLWIKGIIPFFIILIVIIKEVTMIIGAFILYKRKDITIPANRFGKTATLLFYVAIIFSIFDWPYGLTLMIIALILALVAFFIYSIEFRLYNKKQ
;
A
#
# COMPACT_ATOMS: atom_id res chain seq x y z
N MET A 1 17.28 18.58 -0.67
CA MET A 1 16.28 17.51 -0.58
C MET A 1 16.23 17.04 0.86
N ASN A 2 15.05 16.89 1.42
CA ASN A 2 14.90 16.40 2.81
C ASN A 2 14.98 14.86 2.82
N ILE A 3 15.43 14.28 3.95
CA ILE A 3 15.59 12.82 4.10
C ILE A 3 14.32 12.05 3.67
N PRO A 4 13.08 12.42 4.06
CA PRO A 4 11.87 11.74 3.61
C PRO A 4 11.75 11.72 2.09
N ASN A 5 11.90 12.85 1.40
CA ASN A 5 11.79 12.92 -0.06
C ASN A 5 12.83 12.04 -0.77
N THR A 6 14.02 11.87 -0.17
CA THR A 6 15.05 10.96 -0.71
C THR A 6 14.61 9.51 -0.59
N LEU A 7 14.00 9.11 0.53
CA LEU A 7 13.47 7.77 0.73
C LEU A 7 12.33 7.47 -0.26
N THR A 8 11.46 8.44 -0.53
CA THR A 8 10.42 8.31 -1.56
C THR A 8 11.01 8.10 -2.95
N LEU A 9 12.08 8.85 -3.32
CA LEU A 9 12.77 8.65 -4.61
C LEU A 9 13.43 7.28 -4.70
N ILE A 10 14.04 6.79 -3.63
CA ILE A 10 14.59 5.43 -3.56
C ILE A 10 13.47 4.42 -3.85
N ARG A 11 12.27 4.61 -3.30
CA ARG A 11 11.12 3.73 -3.55
C ARG A 11 10.72 3.69 -5.03
N PHE A 12 10.72 4.82 -5.73
CA PHE A 12 10.50 4.84 -7.19
C PHE A 12 11.56 4.05 -7.96
N VAL A 13 12.82 4.10 -7.52
CA VAL A 13 13.90 3.30 -8.12
C VAL A 13 13.75 1.82 -7.80
N LEU A 14 13.26 1.47 -6.62
CA LEU A 14 13.04 0.07 -6.22
C LEU A 14 11.95 -0.62 -7.07
N ILE A 15 11.00 0.13 -7.68
CA ILE A 15 9.97 -0.45 -8.56
C ILE A 15 10.59 -1.19 -9.78
N PRO A 16 11.39 -0.56 -10.64
CA PRO A 16 12.02 -1.28 -11.75
C PRO A 16 13.02 -2.33 -11.28
N VAL A 17 13.69 -2.13 -10.15
CA VAL A 17 14.58 -3.14 -9.55
C VAL A 17 13.79 -4.38 -9.13
N PHE A 18 12.60 -4.23 -8.55
CA PHE A 18 11.70 -5.33 -8.25
C PHE A 18 11.33 -6.12 -9.51
N VAL A 19 10.87 -5.43 -10.55
CA VAL A 19 10.47 -6.08 -11.83
C VAL A 19 11.64 -6.84 -12.42
N TYR A 20 12.81 -6.19 -12.51
CA TYR A 20 14.01 -6.84 -13.03
C TYR A 20 14.40 -8.09 -12.20
N SER A 21 14.42 -7.97 -10.88
CA SER A 21 14.74 -9.09 -9.99
C SER A 21 13.74 -10.24 -10.15
N PHE A 22 12.45 -9.94 -10.23
CA PHE A 22 11.40 -10.96 -10.25
C PHE A 22 11.33 -11.75 -11.55
N PHE A 23 11.65 -11.11 -12.70
CA PHE A 23 11.52 -11.75 -14.01
C PHE A 23 12.82 -12.26 -14.61
N TYR A 24 13.96 -11.63 -14.31
CA TYR A 24 15.20 -11.84 -15.06
C TYR A 24 16.35 -12.43 -14.23
N ILE A 25 16.26 -12.46 -12.89
CA ILE A 25 17.32 -13.02 -12.04
C ILE A 25 16.99 -14.48 -11.70
N TYR A 26 18.00 -15.35 -11.75
CA TYR A 26 17.90 -16.71 -11.23
C TYR A 26 17.63 -16.67 -9.72
N ASN A 27 16.65 -17.45 -9.24
CA ASN A 27 16.11 -17.33 -7.87
C ASN A 27 15.67 -15.92 -7.49
N GLY A 28 15.17 -15.15 -8.46
CA GLY A 28 14.77 -13.75 -8.32
C GLY A 28 13.70 -13.49 -7.28
N ASN A 29 12.96 -14.52 -6.85
CA ASN A 29 11.96 -14.39 -5.78
C ASN A 29 12.56 -13.85 -4.48
N ILE A 30 13.79 -14.28 -4.11
CA ILE A 30 14.48 -13.80 -2.90
C ILE A 30 14.82 -12.31 -3.02
N TYR A 31 15.36 -11.90 -4.15
CA TYR A 31 15.71 -10.50 -4.41
C TYR A 31 14.47 -9.62 -4.52
N ALA A 32 13.45 -10.11 -5.21
CA ALA A 32 12.16 -9.39 -5.32
C ALA A 32 11.48 -9.21 -3.95
N ALA A 33 11.47 -10.25 -3.11
CA ALA A 33 10.95 -10.16 -1.75
C ALA A 33 11.75 -9.17 -0.89
N ALA A 34 13.10 -9.21 -1.00
CA ALA A 34 13.97 -8.26 -0.30
C ALA A 34 13.69 -6.81 -0.75
N VAL A 35 13.59 -6.56 -2.06
CA VAL A 35 13.26 -5.23 -2.61
C VAL A 35 11.90 -4.74 -2.12
N PHE A 36 10.89 -5.61 -2.12
CA PHE A 36 9.55 -5.29 -1.63
C PHE A 36 9.55 -4.95 -0.13
N LEU A 37 10.25 -5.73 0.69
CA LEU A 37 10.40 -5.47 2.13
C LEU A 37 11.16 -4.17 2.41
N ILE A 38 12.24 -3.90 1.68
CA ILE A 38 13.00 -2.65 1.79
C ILE A 38 12.10 -1.47 1.43
N SER A 39 11.29 -1.59 0.38
CA SER A 39 10.33 -0.55 0.00
C SER A 39 9.32 -0.27 1.11
N GLY A 40 8.75 -1.30 1.72
CA GLY A 40 7.84 -1.15 2.86
C GLY A 40 8.50 -0.55 4.10
N LEU A 41 9.76 -0.93 4.39
CA LEU A 41 10.52 -0.35 5.50
C LEU A 41 10.84 1.13 5.26
N THR A 42 11.22 1.51 4.04
CA THR A 42 11.47 2.92 3.70
C THR A 42 10.22 3.77 3.85
N ASP A 43 9.01 3.25 3.54
CA ASP A 43 7.74 3.94 3.76
C ASP A 43 7.45 4.20 5.25
N VAL A 44 7.70 3.22 6.10
CA VAL A 44 7.55 3.39 7.55
C VAL A 44 8.56 4.39 8.10
N LEU A 45 9.81 4.33 7.63
CA LEU A 45 10.89 5.21 8.07
C LEU A 45 10.69 6.66 7.64
N ASP A 46 10.29 6.92 6.39
CA ASP A 46 10.06 8.29 5.93
C ASP A 46 8.90 8.95 6.68
N GLY A 47 7.80 8.22 6.91
CA GLY A 47 6.69 8.69 7.71
C GLY A 47 7.06 8.97 9.17
N TYR A 48 7.94 8.16 9.76
CA TYR A 48 8.46 8.39 11.12
C TYR A 48 9.36 9.63 11.16
N ILE A 49 10.34 9.72 10.25
CA ILE A 49 11.30 10.83 10.18
C ILE A 49 10.57 12.15 9.89
N ALA A 50 9.64 12.17 8.93
CA ALA A 50 8.89 13.36 8.57
C ALA A 50 8.13 13.95 9.77
N ARG A 51 7.53 13.09 10.60
CA ARG A 51 6.78 13.50 11.80
C ARG A 51 7.69 13.90 12.96
N HIS A 52 8.78 13.15 13.20
CA HIS A 52 9.66 13.36 14.34
C HIS A 52 10.53 14.60 14.17
N TYR A 53 10.99 14.87 12.94
CA TYR A 53 11.88 16.00 12.63
C TYR A 53 11.17 17.19 11.98
N ASN A 54 9.82 17.22 11.94
CA ASN A 54 9.03 18.27 11.30
C ASN A 54 9.44 18.57 9.83
N GLN A 55 9.87 17.54 9.09
CA GLN A 55 10.33 17.64 7.71
C GLN A 55 9.22 17.33 6.68
N ILE A 56 7.99 17.69 7.00
CA ILE A 56 6.85 17.47 6.11
C ILE A 56 6.92 18.46 4.95
N THR A 57 6.93 17.94 3.71
CA THR A 57 6.94 18.76 2.49
C THR A 57 5.68 18.58 1.68
N LYS A 58 5.25 19.62 0.93
CA LYS A 58 4.08 19.52 0.04
C LYS A 58 4.26 18.45 -1.04
N VAL A 59 5.48 18.25 -1.51
CA VAL A 59 5.83 17.22 -2.51
C VAL A 59 5.77 15.83 -1.88
N GLY A 60 6.36 15.62 -0.69
CA GLY A 60 6.33 14.35 0.03
C GLY A 60 4.89 13.87 0.29
N ILE A 61 4.01 14.74 0.79
CA ILE A 61 2.60 14.40 1.05
C ILE A 61 1.91 13.75 -0.17
N LEU A 62 2.29 14.14 -1.39
CA LEU A 62 1.70 13.61 -2.62
C LEU A 62 2.48 12.40 -3.15
N MET A 63 3.81 12.44 -3.09
CA MET A 63 4.68 11.43 -3.71
C MET A 63 4.79 10.16 -2.87
N ASP A 64 4.73 10.25 -1.53
CA ASP A 64 4.84 9.09 -0.63
C ASP A 64 3.69 8.08 -0.87
N PRO A 65 2.39 8.50 -0.83
CA PRO A 65 1.31 7.58 -1.14
C PRO A 65 1.37 7.04 -2.58
N LEU A 66 1.86 7.85 -3.53
CA LEU A 66 1.97 7.43 -4.92
C LEU A 66 3.02 6.33 -5.09
N ALA A 67 4.21 6.49 -4.52
CA ALA A 67 5.29 5.50 -4.59
C ALA A 67 4.87 4.15 -3.96
N ASP A 68 4.23 4.19 -2.78
CA ASP A 68 3.71 3.00 -2.10
C ASP A 68 2.67 2.26 -2.98
N LYS A 69 1.68 2.99 -3.51
CA LYS A 69 0.64 2.39 -4.35
C LYS A 69 1.19 1.82 -5.66
N LEU A 70 2.12 2.51 -6.30
CA LEU A 70 2.77 2.02 -7.52
C LEU A 70 3.57 0.75 -7.26
N MET A 71 4.29 0.65 -6.13
CA MET A 71 5.01 -0.57 -5.76
C MET A 71 4.03 -1.74 -5.60
N ILE A 72 2.96 -1.58 -4.82
CA ILE A 72 1.96 -2.64 -4.61
C ILE A 72 1.33 -3.08 -5.94
N ILE A 73 0.90 -2.13 -6.77
CA ILE A 73 0.29 -2.44 -8.08
C ILE A 73 1.29 -3.17 -8.97
N THR A 74 2.56 -2.76 -8.99
CA THR A 74 3.61 -3.42 -9.79
C THR A 74 3.83 -4.86 -9.33
N VAL A 75 3.87 -5.10 -8.02
CA VAL A 75 4.00 -6.44 -7.46
C VAL A 75 2.81 -7.32 -7.85
N LEU A 76 1.59 -6.82 -7.69
CA LEU A 76 0.37 -7.56 -8.05
C LEU A 76 0.31 -7.86 -9.55
N LEU A 77 0.64 -6.89 -10.39
CA LEU A 77 0.73 -7.10 -11.85
C LEU A 77 1.77 -8.18 -12.19
N SER A 78 2.92 -8.16 -11.53
CA SER A 78 3.98 -9.15 -11.74
C SER A 78 3.55 -10.56 -11.33
N LEU A 79 2.84 -10.69 -10.19
CA LEU A 79 2.27 -11.97 -9.74
C LEU A 79 1.19 -12.48 -10.70
N TRP A 80 0.35 -11.59 -11.24
CA TRP A 80 -0.64 -11.95 -12.24
C TRP A 80 -0.02 -12.40 -13.56
N ILE A 81 1.00 -11.69 -14.06
CA ILE A 81 1.71 -12.06 -15.29
C ILE A 81 2.34 -13.47 -15.15
N LYS A 82 2.83 -13.83 -13.95
CA LYS A 82 3.30 -15.20 -13.65
C LYS A 82 2.17 -16.22 -13.42
N GLY A 83 0.91 -15.80 -13.45
CA GLY A 83 -0.24 -16.69 -13.22
C GLY A 83 -0.47 -17.12 -11.77
N ILE A 84 0.22 -16.46 -10.81
CA ILE A 84 0.15 -16.79 -9.37
C ILE A 84 -1.15 -16.29 -8.76
N ILE A 85 -1.62 -15.13 -9.19
CA ILE A 85 -2.89 -14.54 -8.71
C ILE A 85 -3.83 -14.22 -9.88
N PRO A 86 -5.15 -14.30 -9.70
CA PRO A 86 -6.10 -13.92 -10.72
C PRO A 86 -6.26 -12.39 -10.83
N PHE A 87 -6.57 -11.90 -12.03
CA PHE A 87 -6.68 -10.47 -12.33
C PHE A 87 -7.72 -9.71 -11.47
N PHE A 88 -8.78 -10.37 -11.04
CA PHE A 88 -9.82 -9.73 -10.23
C PHE A 88 -9.30 -9.17 -8.91
N ILE A 89 -8.22 -9.75 -8.33
CA ILE A 89 -7.58 -9.22 -7.12
C ILE A 89 -7.02 -7.82 -7.38
N ILE A 90 -6.32 -7.64 -8.49
CA ILE A 90 -5.76 -6.34 -8.89
C ILE A 90 -6.89 -5.32 -9.05
N LEU A 91 -7.96 -5.71 -9.73
CA LEU A 91 -9.11 -4.83 -9.96
C LEU A 91 -9.74 -4.36 -8.64
N ILE A 92 -9.96 -5.28 -7.68
CA ILE A 92 -10.50 -4.94 -6.35
C ILE A 92 -9.57 -3.98 -5.61
N VAL A 93 -8.26 -4.25 -5.63
CA VAL A 93 -7.27 -3.39 -4.97
C VAL A 93 -7.28 -1.99 -5.60
N ILE A 94 -7.25 -1.88 -6.92
CA ILE A 94 -7.28 -0.57 -7.60
C ILE A 94 -8.56 0.20 -7.26
N ILE A 95 -9.73 -0.44 -7.34
CA ILE A 95 -11.01 0.20 -7.00
C ILE A 95 -10.99 0.70 -5.57
N LYS A 96 -10.53 -0.12 -4.63
CA LYS A 96 -10.40 0.24 -3.21
C LYS A 96 -9.48 1.46 -3.03
N GLU A 97 -8.28 1.44 -3.63
CA GLU A 97 -7.31 2.53 -3.48
C GLU A 97 -7.84 3.84 -4.08
N VAL A 98 -8.41 3.80 -5.28
CA VAL A 98 -9.02 4.99 -5.92
C VAL A 98 -10.15 5.55 -5.04
N THR A 99 -11.02 4.69 -4.52
CA THR A 99 -12.13 5.12 -3.66
C THR A 99 -11.63 5.74 -2.35
N MET A 100 -10.57 5.19 -1.74
CA MET A 100 -9.95 5.77 -0.55
C MET A 100 -9.29 7.13 -0.84
N ILE A 101 -8.62 7.29 -1.97
CA ILE A 101 -8.02 8.57 -2.38
C ILE A 101 -9.10 9.63 -2.58
N ILE A 102 -10.20 9.29 -3.27
CA ILE A 102 -11.34 10.20 -3.47
C ILE A 102 -11.95 10.58 -2.11
N GLY A 103 -12.17 9.60 -1.23
CA GLY A 103 -12.68 9.84 0.12
C GLY A 103 -11.78 10.76 0.94
N ALA A 104 -10.46 10.51 0.93
CA ALA A 104 -9.48 11.36 1.61
C ALA A 104 -9.46 12.79 1.04
N PHE A 105 -9.59 12.96 -0.28
CA PHE A 105 -9.64 14.27 -0.91
C PHE A 105 -10.91 15.07 -0.52
N ILE A 106 -12.05 14.40 -0.44
CA ILE A 106 -13.31 15.02 0.03
C ILE A 106 -13.17 15.47 1.49
N LEU A 107 -12.55 14.62 2.34
CA LEU A 107 -12.31 14.96 3.75
C LEU A 107 -11.31 16.12 3.91
N TYR A 108 -10.25 16.14 3.11
CA TYR A 108 -9.26 17.23 3.15
C TYR A 108 -9.87 18.61 2.87
N LYS A 109 -10.87 18.66 1.99
CA LYS A 109 -11.60 19.92 1.73
C LYS A 109 -12.47 20.36 2.92
N ARG A 110 -12.86 19.45 3.81
CA ARG A 110 -13.64 19.72 5.02
C ARG A 110 -12.71 19.74 6.23
N LYS A 111 -12.13 20.90 6.54
CA LYS A 111 -11.03 21.12 7.51
C LYS A 111 -11.25 20.59 8.94
N ASP A 112 -12.45 20.16 9.31
CA ASP A 112 -12.84 19.88 10.71
C ASP A 112 -12.98 18.39 11.05
N ILE A 113 -12.66 17.46 10.14
CA ILE A 113 -12.88 16.03 10.38
C ILE A 113 -11.57 15.25 10.28
N THR A 114 -11.05 14.83 11.43
CA THR A 114 -9.98 13.82 11.50
C THR A 114 -10.57 12.49 11.94
N ILE A 115 -10.68 11.53 11.01
CA ILE A 115 -11.11 10.17 11.34
C ILE A 115 -9.88 9.36 11.76
N PRO A 116 -9.85 8.78 12.98
CA PRO A 116 -8.69 8.02 13.46
C PRO A 116 -8.50 6.73 12.64
N ALA A 117 -7.24 6.31 12.51
CA ALA A 117 -6.91 5.08 11.79
C ALA A 117 -7.53 3.85 12.46
N ASN A 118 -8.31 3.08 11.70
CA ASN A 118 -8.99 1.87 12.17
C ASN A 118 -7.98 0.72 12.36
N ARG A 119 -8.11 -0.05 13.46
CA ARG A 119 -7.30 -1.26 13.73
C ARG A 119 -7.44 -2.31 12.63
N PHE A 120 -8.65 -2.50 12.07
CA PHE A 120 -8.88 -3.42 10.95
C PHE A 120 -8.09 -3.05 9.69
N GLY A 121 -7.96 -1.76 9.39
CA GLY A 121 -7.14 -1.31 8.26
C GLY A 121 -5.66 -1.62 8.44
N LYS A 122 -5.11 -1.46 9.66
CA LYS A 122 -3.71 -1.78 9.95
C LYS A 122 -3.43 -3.28 9.83
N THR A 123 -4.31 -4.12 10.40
CA THR A 123 -4.17 -5.58 10.30
C THR A 123 -4.34 -6.07 8.87
N ALA A 124 -5.27 -5.50 8.10
CA ALA A 124 -5.45 -5.81 6.70
C ALA A 124 -4.20 -5.51 5.88
N THR A 125 -3.57 -4.35 6.09
CA THR A 125 -2.33 -3.98 5.41
C THR A 125 -1.20 -4.94 5.76
N LEU A 126 -0.99 -5.24 7.04
CA LEU A 126 0.06 -6.19 7.45
C LEU A 126 -0.15 -7.57 6.83
N LEU A 127 -1.38 -8.08 6.89
CA LEU A 127 -1.72 -9.39 6.31
C LEU A 127 -1.53 -9.39 4.79
N PHE A 128 -1.81 -8.26 4.12
CA PHE A 128 -1.61 -8.11 2.68
C PHE A 128 -0.13 -8.19 2.30
N TYR A 129 0.76 -7.55 3.09
CA TYR A 129 2.20 -7.67 2.90
C TYR A 129 2.70 -9.11 3.07
N VAL A 130 2.21 -9.81 4.11
CA VAL A 130 2.53 -11.23 4.32
C VAL A 130 2.03 -12.08 3.14
N ALA A 131 0.79 -11.87 2.68
CA ALA A 131 0.22 -12.56 1.55
C ALA A 131 1.02 -12.37 0.25
N ILE A 132 1.50 -11.16 0.00
CA ILE A 132 2.38 -10.87 -1.14
C ILE A 132 3.69 -11.67 -1.04
N ILE A 133 4.33 -11.71 0.13
CA ILE A 133 5.57 -12.48 0.33
C ILE A 133 5.31 -13.97 0.05
N PHE A 134 4.24 -14.54 0.60
CA PHE A 134 3.85 -15.94 0.33
C PHE A 134 3.64 -16.18 -1.18
N SER A 135 3.02 -15.21 -1.88
CA SER A 135 2.78 -15.31 -3.32
C SER A 135 4.06 -15.15 -4.15
N ILE A 136 5.02 -14.31 -3.74
CA ILE A 136 6.33 -14.18 -4.42
C ILE A 136 7.11 -15.51 -4.39
N PHE A 137 7.02 -16.25 -3.28
CA PHE A 137 7.66 -17.56 -3.15
C PHE A 137 6.81 -18.73 -3.66
N ASP A 138 5.62 -18.44 -4.19
CA ASP A 138 4.63 -19.46 -4.60
C ASP A 138 4.33 -20.47 -3.47
N TRP A 139 4.32 -19.99 -2.23
CA TRP A 139 4.00 -20.81 -1.07
C TRP A 139 2.50 -21.06 -0.97
N PRO A 140 2.08 -22.23 -0.45
CA PRO A 140 0.67 -22.53 -0.23
C PRO A 140 0.03 -21.44 0.65
N TYR A 141 -1.25 -21.19 0.42
CA TYR A 141 -2.06 -20.17 1.12
C TYR A 141 -1.79 -18.71 0.77
N GLY A 142 -0.82 -18.36 -0.11
CA GLY A 142 -0.59 -16.96 -0.52
C GLY A 142 -1.85 -16.28 -1.04
N LEU A 143 -2.56 -16.93 -1.96
CA LEU A 143 -3.85 -16.46 -2.50
C LEU A 143 -4.93 -16.39 -1.41
N THR A 144 -5.02 -17.37 -0.53
CA THR A 144 -6.00 -17.40 0.56
C THR A 144 -5.79 -16.24 1.54
N LEU A 145 -4.55 -16.01 1.96
CA LEU A 145 -4.17 -14.88 2.81
C LEU A 145 -4.49 -13.54 2.14
N MET A 146 -4.26 -13.44 0.83
CA MET A 146 -4.55 -12.23 0.06
C MET A 146 -6.06 -11.94 0.01
N ILE A 147 -6.90 -12.97 -0.18
CA ILE A 147 -8.36 -12.83 -0.14
C ILE A 147 -8.83 -12.42 1.25
N ILE A 148 -8.31 -13.03 2.32
CA ILE A 148 -8.64 -12.65 3.70
C ILE A 148 -8.25 -11.20 3.97
N ALA A 149 -7.05 -10.78 3.56
CA ALA A 149 -6.59 -9.40 3.71
C ALA A 149 -7.48 -8.40 2.96
N LEU A 150 -7.94 -8.76 1.74
CA LEU A 150 -8.89 -7.95 0.98
C LEU A 150 -10.25 -7.82 1.68
N ILE A 151 -10.78 -8.93 2.22
CA ILE A 151 -12.04 -8.89 2.96
C ILE A 151 -11.91 -7.97 4.18
N LEU A 152 -10.83 -8.09 4.96
CA LEU A 152 -10.57 -7.21 6.10
C LEU A 152 -10.43 -5.74 5.68
N ALA A 153 -9.78 -5.49 4.54
CA ALA A 153 -9.64 -4.14 4.00
C ALA A 153 -10.98 -3.53 3.57
N LEU A 154 -11.88 -4.34 2.98
CA LEU A 154 -13.23 -3.93 2.63
C LEU A 154 -14.08 -3.65 3.87
N VAL A 155 -14.00 -4.52 4.89
CA VAL A 155 -14.67 -4.29 6.18
C VAL A 155 -14.20 -2.96 6.80
N ALA A 156 -12.89 -2.74 6.84
CA ALA A 156 -12.31 -1.48 7.34
C ALA A 156 -12.83 -0.26 6.55
N PHE A 157 -12.94 -0.38 5.24
CA PHE A 157 -13.48 0.65 4.36
C PHE A 157 -14.96 0.95 4.64
N PHE A 158 -15.79 -0.09 4.84
CA PHE A 158 -17.21 0.09 5.19
C PHE A 158 -17.38 0.77 6.55
N ILE A 159 -16.61 0.35 7.57
CA ILE A 159 -16.61 1.00 8.89
C ILE A 159 -16.28 2.48 8.75
N TYR A 160 -15.20 2.80 8.02
CA TYR A 160 -14.78 4.17 7.77
C TYR A 160 -15.87 5.01 7.05
N SER A 161 -16.55 4.41 6.08
CA SER A 161 -17.63 5.05 5.33
C SER A 161 -18.87 5.34 6.20
N ILE A 162 -19.17 4.45 7.16
CA ILE A 162 -20.27 4.63 8.12
C ILE A 162 -19.92 5.74 9.10
N GLU A 163 -18.73 5.73 9.67
CA GLU A 163 -18.26 6.79 10.57
C GLU A 163 -18.32 8.15 9.89
N PHE A 164 -17.87 8.24 8.64
CA PHE A 164 -17.96 9.45 7.83
C PHE A 164 -19.40 9.96 7.67
N ARG A 165 -20.36 9.07 7.37
CA ARG A 165 -21.79 9.43 7.25
C ARG A 165 -22.38 9.93 8.58
N LEU A 166 -21.99 9.31 9.69
CA LEU A 166 -22.46 9.70 11.02
C LEU A 166 -21.95 11.09 11.42
N TYR A 167 -20.71 11.40 11.10
CA TYR A 167 -20.15 12.74 11.33
C TYR A 167 -20.87 13.81 10.49
N ASN A 168 -21.19 13.50 9.23
CA ASN A 168 -21.93 14.45 8.37
C ASN A 168 -23.37 14.71 8.79
N LYS A 169 -24.01 13.81 9.57
CA LYS A 169 -25.38 14.00 10.06
C LYS A 169 -25.46 14.81 11.36
N LYS A 170 -24.33 15.01 12.05
CA LYS A 170 -24.27 15.77 13.32
C LYS A 170 -23.95 17.25 13.14
N GLN A 171 -23.72 17.69 11.92
CA GLN A 171 -23.61 19.08 11.49
C GLN A 171 -24.88 19.52 10.73
#